data_0ecffa2a5fc8e1257672834ebf8e5e1f
#
_entry.id   0ecffa2a5fc8e1257672834ebf8e5e1f
#
_cell.length_a   1.000
_cell.length_b   1.000
_cell.length_c   1.000
_cell.angle_alpha   90.00
_cell.angle_beta   90.00
_cell.angle_gamma   90.00
#
_symmetry.space_group_name_H-M   'P 1'
#
loop_
_entity.id
_entity.type
_entity.pdbx_description
1 polymer ?
#
loop_
_entity_poly.entity_id
_entity_poly.type
_entity_poly.pdbx_seq_one_letter_code
_entity_poly.pdbx_strand_id
1 'polypeptide(L)'
;VRLNSNGVTAFVSITRGCDNMCTFCVVPFTRGRERSREPKSIIEEIQDLSDKGFKEVTLLGQNVDSYLWYGGGLKKDYDKATEMQKATAVDFAQLLDSCASQFPKMRFRFSTSNPQDMHDEVLHIVAKHHNVCKYIHLPVQSGSTRILKEMNRQHTREEYMELVDRIYKIVPGISLSQDMITGFPTETEEDHQDTLSLMEYVKYDFGYMFAYSERPGTLAARKLEDD
;
A
#
# COMPACT_ATOMS: atom_id res chain seq x y z
N VAL A 1 -14.37 -10.20 -15.87
CA VAL A 1 -14.25 -11.61 -16.33
C VAL A 1 -12.97 -12.17 -15.70
N ARG A 2 -13.13 -13.09 -14.76
CA ARG A 2 -12.00 -13.73 -14.07
C ARG A 2 -11.54 -14.94 -14.87
N LEU A 3 -10.73 -14.68 -15.87
CA LEU A 3 -10.05 -15.72 -16.62
C LEU A 3 -8.91 -16.26 -15.72
N ASN A 4 -8.84 -17.56 -15.47
CA ASN A 4 -7.81 -18.26 -14.70
C ASN A 4 -7.87 -18.11 -13.16
N SER A 5 -9.05 -18.18 -12.57
CA SER A 5 -9.18 -18.33 -11.11
C SER A 5 -8.96 -19.80 -10.70
N ASN A 6 -8.19 -20.02 -9.62
CA ASN A 6 -8.05 -21.34 -9.00
C ASN A 6 -9.29 -21.75 -8.16
N GLY A 7 -10.32 -20.90 -8.09
CA GLY A 7 -11.52 -21.11 -7.27
C GLY A 7 -11.30 -20.94 -5.76
N VAL A 8 -10.07 -20.60 -5.30
CA VAL A 8 -9.73 -20.45 -3.88
C VAL A 8 -9.47 -19.01 -3.54
N THR A 9 -8.64 -18.31 -4.34
CA THR A 9 -8.22 -16.93 -4.10
C THR A 9 -8.77 -15.98 -5.16
N ALA A 10 -9.10 -14.76 -4.77
CA ALA A 10 -9.57 -13.73 -5.68
C ALA A 10 -8.95 -12.37 -5.33
N PHE A 11 -8.86 -11.50 -6.34
CA PHE A 11 -8.43 -10.12 -6.18
C PHE A 11 -9.62 -9.19 -6.35
N VAL A 12 -9.77 -8.24 -5.41
CA VAL A 12 -10.82 -7.21 -5.45
C VAL A 12 -10.16 -5.84 -5.46
N SER A 13 -10.29 -5.12 -6.55
CA SER A 13 -9.76 -3.76 -6.65
C SER A 13 -10.60 -2.78 -5.85
N ILE A 14 -9.99 -2.06 -4.91
CA ILE A 14 -10.64 -1.08 -4.03
C ILE A 14 -10.26 0.36 -4.37
N THR A 15 -9.04 0.58 -4.89
CA THR A 15 -8.57 1.89 -5.37
C THR A 15 -8.02 1.78 -6.78
N ARG A 16 -7.96 2.92 -7.47
CA ARG A 16 -7.33 3.06 -8.79
C ARG A 16 -6.61 4.39 -8.88
N GLY A 17 -5.43 4.39 -9.50
CA GLY A 17 -4.57 5.55 -9.61
C GLY A 17 -3.75 5.76 -8.34
N CYS A 18 -2.87 6.77 -8.35
CA CYS A 18 -2.03 7.10 -7.20
C CYS A 18 -1.66 8.58 -7.25
N ASP A 19 -1.70 9.23 -6.11
CA ASP A 19 -1.38 10.66 -5.96
C ASP A 19 0.03 10.92 -5.37
N ASN A 20 0.80 9.89 -5.03
CA ASN A 20 2.10 10.03 -4.36
C ASN A 20 3.20 10.63 -5.24
N MET A 21 3.07 10.56 -6.56
CA MET A 21 4.00 11.20 -7.51
C MET A 21 5.49 10.87 -7.27
N CYS A 22 5.80 9.63 -6.87
CA CYS A 22 7.19 9.18 -6.72
C CYS A 22 7.95 9.40 -8.02
N THR A 23 9.19 9.92 -7.95
CA THR A 23 9.93 10.41 -9.13
C THR A 23 10.24 9.35 -10.17
N PHE A 24 10.36 8.09 -9.78
CA PHE A 24 10.62 6.93 -10.64
C PHE A 24 9.36 6.27 -11.21
N CYS A 25 8.15 6.71 -10.79
CA CYS A 25 6.93 5.95 -11.00
C CYS A 25 6.07 6.52 -12.14
N VAL A 26 5.61 5.64 -13.05
CA VAL A 26 4.72 6.00 -14.16
C VAL A 26 3.24 5.89 -13.83
N VAL A 27 2.87 5.32 -12.68
CA VAL A 27 1.48 5.02 -12.32
C VAL A 27 0.55 6.23 -12.38
N PRO A 28 0.90 7.42 -11.85
CA PRO A 28 0.02 8.59 -11.95
C PRO A 28 -0.33 8.97 -13.40
N PHE A 29 0.58 8.71 -14.34
CA PHE A 29 0.41 9.04 -15.76
C PHE A 29 -0.36 7.96 -16.53
N THR A 30 -0.22 6.69 -16.13
CA THR A 30 -0.84 5.54 -16.84
C THR A 30 -2.17 5.12 -16.25
N ARG A 31 -2.36 5.27 -14.92
CA ARG A 31 -3.58 4.89 -14.18
C ARG A 31 -4.41 6.07 -13.72
N GLY A 32 -3.84 7.29 -13.84
CA GLY A 32 -4.48 8.54 -13.43
C GLY A 32 -4.45 8.80 -11.93
N ARG A 33 -5.22 9.83 -11.52
CA ARG A 33 -5.31 10.28 -10.13
C ARG A 33 -6.10 9.29 -9.29
N GLU A 34 -5.81 9.29 -8.00
CA GLU A 34 -6.39 8.35 -7.05
C GLU A 34 -7.89 8.56 -6.84
N ARG A 35 -8.60 7.45 -6.87
CA ARG A 35 -10.02 7.36 -6.52
C ARG A 35 -10.34 6.02 -5.90
N SER A 36 -11.18 6.06 -4.87
CA SER A 36 -11.67 4.88 -4.17
C SER A 36 -12.98 4.39 -4.76
N ARG A 37 -13.16 3.10 -4.73
CA ARG A 37 -14.39 2.43 -5.14
C ARG A 37 -15.40 2.44 -3.99
N GLU A 38 -16.68 2.51 -4.29
CA GLU A 38 -17.76 2.49 -3.29
C GLU A 38 -17.71 1.24 -2.40
N PRO A 39 -17.76 1.39 -1.05
CA PRO A 39 -17.71 0.26 -0.12
C PRO A 39 -18.77 -0.80 -0.40
N LYS A 40 -20.02 -0.36 -0.68
CA LYS A 40 -21.13 -1.26 -0.97
C LYS A 40 -20.82 -2.18 -2.15
N SER A 41 -20.29 -1.63 -3.24
CA SER A 41 -19.95 -2.43 -4.42
C SER A 41 -18.80 -3.41 -4.18
N ILE A 42 -17.87 -3.09 -3.24
CA ILE A 42 -16.80 -3.99 -2.81
C ILE A 42 -17.39 -5.16 -2.02
N ILE A 43 -18.25 -4.88 -1.05
CA ILE A 43 -18.92 -5.90 -0.23
C ILE A 43 -19.79 -6.83 -1.09
N GLU A 44 -20.55 -6.28 -2.05
CA GLU A 44 -21.35 -7.08 -2.98
C GLU A 44 -20.47 -8.03 -3.84
N GLU A 45 -19.32 -7.56 -4.30
CA GLU A 45 -18.37 -8.41 -5.03
C GLU A 45 -17.77 -9.50 -4.14
N ILE A 46 -17.44 -9.19 -2.88
CA ILE A 46 -16.94 -10.18 -1.92
C ILE A 46 -18.03 -11.20 -1.58
N GLN A 47 -19.29 -10.78 -1.46
CA GLN A 47 -20.41 -11.69 -1.27
C GLN A 47 -20.55 -12.68 -2.44
N ASP A 48 -20.54 -12.19 -3.68
CA ASP A 48 -20.57 -13.04 -4.89
C ASP A 48 -19.41 -14.06 -4.90
N LEU A 49 -18.22 -13.64 -4.46
CA LEU A 49 -17.08 -14.55 -4.33
C LEU A 49 -17.30 -15.59 -3.23
N SER A 50 -17.83 -15.19 -2.08
CA SER A 50 -18.15 -16.10 -0.99
C SER A 50 -19.17 -17.15 -1.41
N ASP A 51 -20.23 -16.75 -2.12
CA ASP A 51 -21.28 -17.62 -2.62
C ASP A 51 -20.76 -18.62 -3.67
N LYS A 52 -19.74 -18.22 -4.43
CA LYS A 52 -19.01 -19.07 -5.39
C LYS A 52 -17.96 -19.97 -4.72
N GLY A 53 -17.82 -19.91 -3.39
CA GLY A 53 -16.97 -20.81 -2.62
C GLY A 53 -15.51 -20.36 -2.48
N PHE A 54 -15.15 -19.15 -2.89
CA PHE A 54 -13.82 -18.59 -2.67
C PHE A 54 -13.50 -18.48 -1.16
N LYS A 55 -12.22 -18.66 -0.80
CA LYS A 55 -11.76 -18.74 0.58
C LYS A 55 -10.88 -17.55 0.99
N GLU A 56 -10.30 -16.88 0.01
CA GLU A 56 -9.40 -15.75 0.25
C GLU A 56 -9.66 -14.61 -0.74
N VAL A 57 -9.66 -13.39 -0.24
CA VAL A 57 -9.69 -12.16 -1.04
C VAL A 57 -8.48 -11.31 -0.70
N THR A 58 -7.78 -10.86 -1.74
CA THR A 58 -6.77 -9.80 -1.62
C THR A 58 -7.35 -8.49 -2.12
N LEU A 59 -7.43 -7.49 -1.23
CA LEU A 59 -7.80 -6.13 -1.58
C LEU A 59 -6.64 -5.45 -2.30
N LEU A 60 -6.88 -4.92 -3.50
CA LEU A 60 -5.85 -4.38 -4.38
C LEU A 60 -6.06 -2.89 -4.68
N GLY A 61 -4.93 -2.20 -4.77
CA GLY A 61 -4.80 -0.83 -5.26
C GLY A 61 -3.36 -0.52 -5.64
N GLN A 62 -3.08 0.70 -6.05
CA GLN A 62 -1.71 1.20 -6.18
C GLN A 62 -1.16 1.72 -4.84
N ASN A 63 -2.06 2.03 -3.91
CA ASN A 63 -1.84 2.34 -2.52
C ASN A 63 -3.16 2.05 -1.79
N VAL A 64 -3.26 0.93 -1.10
CA VAL A 64 -4.53 0.51 -0.47
C VAL A 64 -4.82 1.27 0.80
N ASP A 65 -3.78 1.65 1.55
CA ASP A 65 -3.92 2.33 2.85
C ASP A 65 -4.51 3.73 2.69
N SER A 66 -4.35 4.31 1.50
CA SER A 66 -4.88 5.62 1.17
C SER A 66 -6.37 5.60 0.78
N TYR A 67 -7.02 4.43 0.79
CA TYR A 67 -8.43 4.32 0.46
C TYR A 67 -9.27 5.28 1.30
N LEU A 68 -10.05 6.11 0.59
CA LEU A 68 -10.97 7.06 1.19
C LEU A 68 -12.15 7.27 0.24
N TRP A 69 -13.32 6.74 0.60
CA TRP A 69 -14.54 6.96 -0.16
C TRP A 69 -15.46 7.94 0.58
N TYR A 70 -15.91 8.98 -0.09
CA TYR A 70 -16.76 10.03 0.47
C TYR A 70 -17.93 10.42 -0.46
N GLY A 71 -18.46 9.42 -1.19
CA GLY A 71 -19.53 9.60 -2.18
C GLY A 71 -19.02 9.65 -3.62
N GLY A 72 -17.75 9.36 -3.85
CA GLY A 72 -17.08 9.38 -5.16
C GLY A 72 -16.22 10.62 -5.36
N GLY A 73 -15.49 10.65 -6.48
CA GLY A 73 -14.56 11.74 -6.79
C GLY A 73 -13.08 11.33 -6.65
N LEU A 74 -12.20 12.32 -6.73
CA LEU A 74 -10.75 12.14 -6.57
C LEU A 74 -10.38 12.35 -5.10
N LYS A 75 -9.48 11.53 -4.55
CA LYS A 75 -9.01 11.67 -3.16
C LYS A 75 -8.52 13.09 -2.86
N LYS A 76 -7.78 13.70 -3.77
CA LYS A 76 -7.25 15.08 -3.61
C LYS A 76 -8.33 16.16 -3.44
N ASP A 77 -9.57 15.89 -3.79
CA ASP A 77 -10.69 16.85 -3.67
C ASP A 77 -11.48 16.67 -2.36
N TYR A 78 -11.06 15.77 -1.47
CA TYR A 78 -11.74 15.50 -0.19
C TYR A 78 -11.88 16.73 0.70
N ASP A 79 -10.91 17.61 0.70
CA ASP A 79 -10.99 18.87 1.49
C ASP A 79 -12.17 19.76 1.07
N LYS A 80 -12.60 19.63 -0.20
CA LYS A 80 -13.77 20.35 -0.76
C LYS A 80 -15.09 19.63 -0.53
N ALA A 81 -15.05 18.42 0.06
CA ALA A 81 -16.26 17.64 0.33
C ALA A 81 -17.17 18.34 1.33
N THR A 82 -18.47 18.15 1.17
CA THR A 82 -19.46 18.68 2.11
C THR A 82 -19.33 18.00 3.48
N GLU A 83 -19.83 18.64 4.54
CA GLU A 83 -19.82 18.05 5.88
C GLU A 83 -20.55 16.71 5.93
N MET A 84 -21.63 16.55 5.16
CA MET A 84 -22.33 15.26 5.04
C MET A 84 -21.43 14.19 4.40
N GLN A 85 -20.72 14.52 3.34
CA GLN A 85 -19.77 13.60 2.69
C GLN A 85 -18.63 13.22 3.62
N LYS A 86 -18.07 14.17 4.38
CA LYS A 86 -17.03 13.88 5.37
C LYS A 86 -17.54 13.01 6.51
N ALA A 87 -18.76 13.26 6.99
CA ALA A 87 -19.38 12.48 8.06
C ALA A 87 -19.70 11.03 7.65
N THR A 88 -19.88 10.77 6.35
CA THR A 88 -20.15 9.41 5.80
C THR A 88 -18.96 8.81 5.08
N ALA A 89 -17.80 9.44 5.16
CA ALA A 89 -16.59 8.92 4.55
C ALA A 89 -16.17 7.59 5.18
N VAL A 90 -15.62 6.71 4.36
CA VAL A 90 -15.13 5.40 4.76
C VAL A 90 -13.66 5.31 4.38
N ASP A 91 -12.80 5.12 5.36
CA ASP A 91 -11.37 4.90 5.19
C ASP A 91 -11.01 3.41 5.03
N PHE A 92 -9.71 3.11 4.88
CA PHE A 92 -9.25 1.75 4.69
C PHE A 92 -9.47 0.87 5.93
N ALA A 93 -9.27 1.39 7.14
CA ALA A 93 -9.46 0.64 8.38
C ALA A 93 -10.94 0.22 8.53
N GLN A 94 -11.86 1.14 8.30
CA GLN A 94 -13.30 0.89 8.33
C GLN A 94 -13.75 -0.11 7.26
N LEU A 95 -13.21 0.00 6.04
CA LEU A 95 -13.51 -0.96 4.97
C LEU A 95 -13.01 -2.37 5.34
N LEU A 96 -11.77 -2.48 5.83
CA LEU A 96 -11.16 -3.76 6.22
C LEU A 96 -11.92 -4.40 7.37
N ASP A 97 -12.29 -3.62 8.40
CA ASP A 97 -13.13 -4.08 9.52
C ASP A 97 -14.49 -4.61 9.04
N SER A 98 -15.14 -3.87 8.14
CA SER A 98 -16.41 -4.28 7.53
C SER A 98 -16.29 -5.59 6.75
N CYS A 99 -15.26 -5.73 5.93
CA CYS A 99 -15.00 -6.97 5.18
C CYS A 99 -14.76 -8.15 6.12
N ALA A 100 -13.88 -7.99 7.10
CA ALA A 100 -13.51 -9.05 8.02
C ALA A 100 -14.68 -9.49 8.90
N SER A 101 -15.50 -8.54 9.39
CA SER A 101 -16.66 -8.81 10.24
C SER A 101 -17.80 -9.50 9.49
N GLN A 102 -18.10 -9.07 8.26
CA GLN A 102 -19.20 -9.63 7.48
C GLN A 102 -18.88 -11.01 6.89
N PHE A 103 -17.61 -11.31 6.64
CA PHE A 103 -17.18 -12.57 6.03
C PHE A 103 -16.18 -13.33 6.92
N PRO A 104 -16.57 -13.79 8.11
CA PRO A 104 -15.65 -14.39 9.10
C PRO A 104 -14.98 -15.70 8.63
N LYS A 105 -15.53 -16.35 7.59
CA LYS A 105 -14.97 -17.58 7.01
C LYS A 105 -14.06 -17.33 5.81
N MET A 106 -13.93 -16.07 5.38
CA MET A 106 -13.07 -15.66 4.28
C MET A 106 -11.80 -15.03 4.84
N ARG A 107 -10.65 -15.39 4.28
CA ARG A 107 -9.36 -14.78 4.61
C ARG A 107 -9.18 -13.50 3.80
N PHE A 108 -8.71 -12.46 4.47
CA PHE A 108 -8.40 -11.17 3.84
C PHE A 108 -6.91 -10.89 3.84
N ARG A 109 -6.44 -10.44 2.68
CA ARG A 109 -5.13 -9.82 2.47
C ARG A 109 -5.31 -8.47 1.83
N PHE A 110 -4.32 -7.63 1.94
CA PHE A 110 -4.20 -6.41 1.15
C PHE A 110 -2.78 -6.26 0.64
N SER A 111 -2.61 -5.51 -0.43
CA SER A 111 -1.31 -5.37 -1.08
C SER A 111 -1.09 -3.96 -1.56
N THR A 112 0.17 -3.54 -1.52
CA THR A 112 0.67 -2.23 -1.93
C THR A 112 0.32 -1.14 -0.93
N SER A 113 0.94 -1.24 0.25
CA SER A 113 0.93 -0.20 1.28
C SER A 113 1.95 0.89 0.99
N ASN A 114 1.75 2.07 1.56
CA ASN A 114 2.74 3.12 1.58
C ASN A 114 3.01 3.53 3.04
N PRO A 115 4.29 3.61 3.47
CA PRO A 115 4.62 3.94 4.86
C PRO A 115 3.91 5.17 5.42
N GLN A 116 3.76 6.23 4.63
CA GLN A 116 3.10 7.47 5.06
C GLN A 116 1.59 7.34 5.29
N ASP A 117 0.94 6.37 4.64
CA ASP A 117 -0.52 6.18 4.70
C ASP A 117 -0.91 5.01 5.63
N MET A 118 0.09 4.31 6.22
CA MET A 118 -0.15 3.25 7.18
C MET A 118 -0.46 3.82 8.56
N HIS A 119 -1.74 3.82 8.93
CA HIS A 119 -2.22 4.30 10.22
C HIS A 119 -2.39 3.16 11.23
N ASP A 120 -2.25 3.48 12.52
CA ASP A 120 -2.35 2.50 13.61
C ASP A 120 -3.74 1.84 13.68
N GLU A 121 -4.80 2.52 13.20
CA GLU A 121 -6.14 1.97 13.08
C GLU A 121 -6.17 0.72 12.21
N VAL A 122 -5.44 0.72 11.06
CA VAL A 122 -5.33 -0.47 10.19
C VAL A 122 -4.64 -1.61 10.93
N LEU A 123 -3.56 -1.31 11.67
CA LEU A 123 -2.83 -2.31 12.46
C LEU A 123 -3.72 -2.93 13.55
N HIS A 124 -4.53 -2.13 14.21
CA HIS A 124 -5.49 -2.63 15.21
C HIS A 124 -6.56 -3.55 14.59
N ILE A 125 -7.01 -3.27 13.35
CA ILE A 125 -7.93 -4.16 12.64
C ILE A 125 -7.24 -5.48 12.26
N VAL A 126 -5.98 -5.44 11.81
CA VAL A 126 -5.17 -6.64 11.53
C VAL A 126 -4.97 -7.48 12.80
N ALA A 127 -4.73 -6.84 13.93
CA ALA A 127 -4.59 -7.53 15.23
C ALA A 127 -5.91 -8.12 15.72
N LYS A 128 -7.03 -7.42 15.53
CA LYS A 128 -8.37 -7.78 16.01
C LYS A 128 -8.95 -9.01 15.31
N HIS A 129 -8.80 -9.09 13.98
CA HIS A 129 -9.49 -10.09 13.18
C HIS A 129 -8.60 -11.29 12.85
N HIS A 130 -9.02 -12.49 13.27
CA HIS A 130 -8.31 -13.75 12.98
C HIS A 130 -8.27 -14.11 11.49
N ASN A 131 -9.21 -13.59 10.71
CA ASN A 131 -9.33 -13.83 9.27
C ASN A 131 -8.65 -12.74 8.41
N VAL A 132 -8.03 -11.73 9.02
CA VAL A 132 -7.09 -10.83 8.34
C VAL A 132 -5.68 -11.39 8.50
N CYS A 133 -4.98 -11.58 7.39
CA CYS A 133 -3.62 -12.12 7.41
C CYS A 133 -2.66 -11.14 8.10
N LYS A 134 -1.87 -11.67 9.04
CA LYS A 134 -0.78 -10.92 9.68
C LYS A 134 0.41 -10.83 8.72
N TYR A 135 0.24 -10.04 7.68
CA TYR A 135 1.24 -9.82 6.66
C TYR A 135 1.02 -8.45 6.02
N ILE A 136 2.06 -7.65 5.92
CA ILE A 136 2.05 -6.35 5.24
C ILE A 136 3.20 -6.28 4.26
N HIS A 137 2.88 -5.92 3.02
CA HIS A 137 3.86 -5.50 2.02
C HIS A 137 4.01 -3.98 2.10
N LEU A 138 5.17 -3.52 2.57
CA LEU A 138 5.45 -2.12 2.92
C LEU A 138 6.68 -1.59 2.17
N PRO A 139 6.56 -1.26 0.87
CA PRO A 139 7.68 -0.79 0.04
C PRO A 139 8.33 0.48 0.58
N VAL A 140 9.54 0.39 1.08
CA VAL A 140 10.33 1.55 1.54
C VAL A 140 11.10 2.21 0.41
N GLN A 141 11.64 1.45 -0.53
CA GLN A 141 12.41 1.78 -1.73
C GLN A 141 13.88 2.07 -1.47
N SER A 142 14.28 2.75 -0.39
CA SER A 142 15.66 3.00 0.03
C SER A 142 15.73 3.13 1.56
N GLY A 143 16.88 2.84 2.12
CA GLY A 143 17.18 3.09 3.54
C GLY A 143 17.80 4.46 3.82
N SER A 144 18.12 5.23 2.79
CA SER A 144 18.69 6.57 2.93
C SER A 144 17.60 7.64 2.86
N THR A 145 17.51 8.48 3.89
CA THR A 145 16.59 9.64 3.92
C THR A 145 16.85 10.59 2.75
N ARG A 146 18.12 10.75 2.33
CA ARG A 146 18.48 11.58 1.18
C ARG A 146 17.88 11.03 -0.12
N ILE A 147 18.03 9.73 -0.37
CA ILE A 147 17.49 9.06 -1.57
C ILE A 147 15.95 9.00 -1.51
N LEU A 148 15.35 8.75 -0.37
CA LEU A 148 13.89 8.82 -0.20
C LEU A 148 13.34 10.19 -0.61
N LYS A 149 14.04 11.27 -0.26
CA LYS A 149 13.67 12.63 -0.68
C LYS A 149 13.79 12.82 -2.19
N GLU A 150 14.88 12.35 -2.82
CA GLU A 150 15.03 12.39 -4.29
C GLU A 150 13.96 11.54 -5.01
N MET A 151 13.54 10.43 -4.41
CA MET A 151 12.45 9.58 -4.86
C MET A 151 11.06 10.22 -4.64
N ASN A 152 10.97 11.39 -4.00
CA ASN A 152 9.73 12.03 -3.55
C ASN A 152 8.90 11.11 -2.64
N ARG A 153 9.57 10.39 -1.73
CA ARG A 153 8.92 9.66 -0.64
C ARG A 153 8.68 10.64 0.51
N GLN A 154 7.52 10.52 1.16
CA GLN A 154 7.07 11.48 2.17
C GLN A 154 7.40 11.03 3.60
N HIS A 155 8.44 10.20 3.75
CA HIS A 155 8.93 9.72 5.04
C HIS A 155 10.45 9.66 5.03
N THR A 156 11.03 9.74 6.22
CA THR A 156 12.45 9.52 6.46
C THR A 156 12.72 8.06 6.84
N ARG A 157 14.01 7.68 6.90
CA ARG A 157 14.45 6.41 7.44
C ARG A 157 13.95 6.19 8.86
N GLU A 158 14.08 7.19 9.71
CA GLU A 158 13.73 7.15 11.13
C GLU A 158 12.22 6.94 11.32
N GLU A 159 11.40 7.70 10.59
CA GLU A 159 9.93 7.56 10.60
C GLU A 159 9.50 6.16 10.14
N TYR A 160 10.21 5.58 9.16
CA TYR A 160 9.96 4.22 8.73
C TYR A 160 10.30 3.19 9.81
N MET A 161 11.45 3.34 10.49
CA MET A 161 11.85 2.47 11.60
C MET A 161 10.84 2.54 12.75
N GLU A 162 10.41 3.75 13.13
CA GLU A 162 9.36 3.95 14.14
C GLU A 162 8.03 3.29 13.74
N LEU A 163 7.65 3.37 12.47
CA LEU A 163 6.47 2.67 11.96
C LEU A 163 6.61 1.15 12.10
N VAL A 164 7.76 0.59 11.72
CA VAL A 164 8.04 -0.85 11.85
C VAL A 164 7.96 -1.30 13.30
N ASP A 165 8.52 -0.54 14.24
CA ASP A 165 8.45 -0.84 15.67
C ASP A 165 6.99 -0.84 16.18
N ARG A 166 6.18 0.13 15.74
CA ARG A 166 4.75 0.16 16.04
C ARG A 166 4.02 -1.05 15.46
N ILE A 167 4.33 -1.42 14.20
CA ILE A 167 3.73 -2.62 13.56
C ILE A 167 4.00 -3.87 14.39
N TYR A 168 5.26 -4.14 14.76
CA TYR A 168 5.61 -5.32 15.55
C TYR A 168 5.00 -5.30 16.95
N LYS A 169 4.86 -4.11 17.55
CA LYS A 169 4.24 -3.93 18.86
C LYS A 169 2.73 -4.17 18.84
N ILE A 170 2.01 -3.64 17.83
CA ILE A 170 0.55 -3.73 17.74
C ILE A 170 0.12 -5.10 17.21
N VAL A 171 0.88 -5.69 16.29
CA VAL A 171 0.56 -6.98 15.67
C VAL A 171 1.69 -7.98 15.88
N PRO A 172 1.83 -8.57 17.08
CA PRO A 172 2.88 -9.56 17.34
C PRO A 172 2.83 -10.73 16.35
N GLY A 173 3.99 -11.10 15.81
CA GLY A 173 4.14 -12.19 14.86
C GLY A 173 3.67 -11.85 13.43
N ILE A 174 3.56 -10.58 13.10
CA ILE A 174 3.29 -10.15 11.72
C ILE A 174 4.55 -10.36 10.85
N SER A 175 4.32 -10.75 9.60
CA SER A 175 5.34 -10.80 8.55
C SER A 175 5.37 -9.51 7.76
N LEU A 176 6.59 -9.00 7.50
CA LEU A 176 6.81 -7.82 6.66
C LEU A 176 7.58 -8.19 5.40
N SER A 177 7.19 -7.58 4.30
CA SER A 177 7.98 -7.57 3.07
C SER A 177 8.11 -6.16 2.51
N GLN A 178 9.07 -5.97 1.63
CA GLN A 178 9.42 -4.67 1.08
C GLN A 178 9.83 -4.76 -0.39
N ASP A 179 9.89 -3.60 -1.05
CA ASP A 179 10.60 -3.36 -2.31
C ASP A 179 11.74 -2.38 -2.05
N MET A 180 12.91 -2.65 -2.64
CA MET A 180 14.08 -1.80 -2.64
C MET A 180 14.56 -1.55 -4.05
N ILE A 181 15.03 -0.34 -4.32
CA ILE A 181 15.69 0.05 -5.57
C ILE A 181 17.14 0.40 -5.22
N THR A 182 18.09 -0.24 -5.90
CA THR A 182 19.53 0.08 -5.82
C THR A 182 19.99 0.74 -7.10
N GLY A 183 21.01 1.60 -7.03
CA GLY A 183 21.51 2.37 -8.17
C GLY A 183 20.49 3.42 -8.64
N PHE A 184 19.71 3.99 -7.72
CA PHE A 184 18.90 5.16 -8.07
C PHE A 184 19.84 6.33 -8.38
N PRO A 185 19.59 7.15 -9.43
CA PRO A 185 20.48 8.24 -9.81
C PRO A 185 20.89 9.08 -8.60
N THR A 186 22.17 9.35 -8.47
CA THR A 186 22.82 10.03 -7.33
C THR A 186 22.99 9.18 -6.04
N GLU A 187 22.58 7.92 -6.02
CA GLU A 187 22.83 7.05 -4.86
C GLU A 187 24.34 6.85 -4.66
N THR A 188 24.83 7.12 -3.46
CA THR A 188 26.22 6.88 -3.08
C THR A 188 26.37 5.55 -2.37
N GLU A 189 27.63 5.10 -2.16
CA GLU A 189 27.90 3.90 -1.36
C GLU A 189 27.38 4.05 0.08
N GLU A 190 27.46 5.24 0.67
CA GLU A 190 26.93 5.52 2.01
C GLU A 190 25.40 5.35 2.05
N ASP A 191 24.68 5.83 1.03
CA ASP A 191 23.23 5.65 0.91
C ASP A 191 22.86 4.17 0.77
N HIS A 192 23.68 3.42 0.02
CA HIS A 192 23.49 1.97 -0.12
C HIS A 192 23.71 1.25 1.20
N GLN A 193 24.74 1.62 1.98
CA GLN A 193 24.99 1.08 3.32
C GLN A 193 23.84 1.40 4.29
N ASP A 194 23.23 2.57 4.19
CA ASP A 194 22.01 2.90 4.93
C ASP A 194 20.87 1.93 4.59
N THR A 195 20.72 1.57 3.32
CA THR A 195 19.72 0.59 2.88
C THR A 195 19.99 -0.79 3.46
N LEU A 196 21.23 -1.26 3.43
CA LEU A 196 21.61 -2.57 4.00
C LEU A 196 21.37 -2.59 5.52
N SER A 197 21.78 -1.54 6.24
CA SER A 197 21.59 -1.46 7.69
C SER A 197 20.11 -1.34 8.09
N LEU A 198 19.26 -0.75 7.26
CA LEU A 198 17.81 -0.79 7.46
C LEU A 198 17.25 -2.21 7.32
N MET A 199 17.71 -2.97 6.34
CA MET A 199 17.31 -4.38 6.16
C MET A 199 17.72 -5.23 7.36
N GLU A 200 18.92 -5.02 7.89
CA GLU A 200 19.41 -5.69 9.10
C GLU A 200 18.58 -5.33 10.35
N TYR A 201 18.12 -4.09 10.44
CA TYR A 201 17.29 -3.63 11.55
C TYR A 201 15.89 -4.26 11.49
N VAL A 202 15.22 -4.15 10.34
CA VAL A 202 13.83 -4.57 10.18
C VAL A 202 13.68 -6.10 10.15
N LYS A 203 14.65 -6.82 9.56
CA LYS A 203 14.65 -8.29 9.39
C LYS A 203 13.41 -8.76 8.65
N TYR A 204 13.17 -8.21 7.47
CA TYR A 204 12.05 -8.60 6.63
C TYR A 204 12.01 -10.11 6.38
N ASP A 205 10.81 -10.68 6.32
CA ASP A 205 10.63 -12.09 5.98
C ASP A 205 11.02 -12.39 4.52
N PHE A 206 10.74 -11.43 3.63
CA PHE A 206 11.23 -11.43 2.25
C PHE A 206 11.16 -10.03 1.64
N GLY A 207 11.73 -9.86 0.45
CA GLY A 207 11.69 -8.59 -0.27
C GLY A 207 12.09 -8.74 -1.72
N TYR A 208 11.72 -7.75 -2.50
CA TYR A 208 12.11 -7.65 -3.90
C TYR A 208 13.12 -6.51 -4.03
N MET A 209 14.31 -6.83 -4.55
CA MET A 209 15.36 -5.88 -4.84
C MET A 209 15.47 -5.68 -6.34
N PHE A 210 15.43 -4.42 -6.76
CA PHE A 210 15.50 -4.04 -8.16
C PHE A 210 16.68 -3.11 -8.39
N ALA A 211 17.46 -3.35 -9.46
CA ALA A 211 18.30 -2.29 -9.99
C ALA A 211 17.40 -1.19 -10.58
N TYR A 212 17.78 0.06 -10.37
CA TYR A 212 17.06 1.17 -11.01
C TYR A 212 17.00 0.95 -12.53
N SER A 213 15.87 1.23 -13.09
CA SER A 213 15.66 1.20 -14.54
C SER A 213 14.88 2.44 -14.92
N GLU A 214 15.51 3.27 -15.73
CA GLU A 214 14.88 4.48 -16.23
C GLU A 214 13.57 4.16 -16.95
N ARG A 215 12.53 4.93 -16.61
CA ARG A 215 11.21 4.81 -17.24
C ARG A 215 10.87 6.12 -17.94
N PRO A 216 10.72 6.12 -19.28
CA PRO A 216 10.39 7.32 -20.02
C PRO A 216 9.17 8.05 -19.45
N GLY A 217 9.28 9.38 -19.34
CA GLY A 217 8.21 10.24 -18.88
C GLY A 217 8.13 10.43 -17.35
N THR A 218 8.92 9.71 -16.56
CA THR A 218 9.04 9.93 -15.13
C THR A 218 9.82 11.21 -14.82
N LEU A 219 9.70 11.71 -13.58
CA LEU A 219 10.45 12.89 -13.17
C LEU A 219 11.94 12.56 -13.03
N ALA A 220 12.29 11.37 -12.55
CA ALA A 220 13.66 10.91 -12.46
C ALA A 220 14.33 10.91 -13.84
N ALA A 221 13.73 10.24 -14.83
CA ALA A 221 14.25 10.19 -16.21
C ALA A 221 14.41 11.56 -16.88
N ARG A 222 13.72 12.60 -16.39
CA ARG A 222 13.81 13.94 -16.98
C ARG A 222 14.80 14.86 -16.30
N LYS A 223 15.14 14.61 -15.03
CA LYS A 223 15.89 15.53 -14.19
C LYS A 223 17.18 14.96 -13.63
N LEU A 224 17.30 13.65 -13.57
CA LEU A 224 18.46 12.97 -13.02
C LEU A 224 19.20 12.27 -14.16
N GLU A 225 20.51 12.38 -14.18
CA GLU A 225 21.34 11.58 -15.08
C GLU A 225 21.50 10.20 -14.48
N ASP A 226 21.30 9.16 -15.30
CA ASP A 226 21.52 7.76 -14.92
C ASP A 226 23.02 7.47 -15.21
N ASP A 227 23.79 7.14 -14.17
CA ASP A 227 25.25 6.95 -14.21
C ASP A 227 25.64 5.55 -14.74
#